data_8def6178edc72ce4ee0a5f77ee650354
#
_entry.id   8def6178edc72ce4ee0a5f77ee650354
#
_cell.length_a   1.000
_cell.length_b   1.000
_cell.length_c   1.000
_cell.angle_alpha   90.00
_cell.angle_beta   90.00
_cell.angle_gamma   90.00
#
_symmetry.space_group_name_H-M   'P 1'
#
loop_
_entity.id
_entity.type
_entity.pdbx_description
1 polymer ?
#
loop_
_entity_poly.entity_id
_entity_poly.type
_entity_poly.pdbx_seq_one_letter_code
_entity_poly.pdbx_strand_id
1 'polypeptide(L)'
;MKLYILGKILKKDARAIAVVGSRLMTPRGEILTKKFVKEFVKKDYTIVSGLARGIDTVAHQTALREGGRTIAVLGSGLDIIYPFENKVLAEEISKHGALVSPYPNGTKPLPKNFLARNRE
;
A
#
# COMPACT_ATOMS: atom_id res chain seq x y z
N MET A 1 4.35 -15.36 12.47
CA MET A 1 5.04 -14.08 12.19
C MET A 1 4.33 -12.94 12.90
N LYS A 2 5.08 -12.04 13.50
CA LYS A 2 4.52 -10.87 14.16
C LYS A 2 4.36 -9.73 13.16
N LEU A 3 3.18 -9.13 13.14
CA LEU A 3 2.91 -7.95 12.31
C LEU A 3 2.61 -6.75 13.19
N TYR A 4 3.11 -5.60 12.78
CA TYR A 4 2.84 -4.31 13.40
C TYR A 4 1.82 -3.60 12.53
N ILE A 5 0.76 -3.05 13.13
CA ILE A 5 -0.37 -2.49 12.37
C ILE A 5 -0.69 -1.09 12.89
N LEU A 6 -0.83 -0.15 11.97
CA LEU A 6 -1.36 1.17 12.25
C LEU A 6 -2.61 1.36 11.39
N GLY A 7 -3.74 1.58 12.03
CA GLY A 7 -5.05 1.57 11.40
C GLY A 7 -5.82 0.33 11.82
N LYS A 8 -6.77 -0.10 11.00
CA LYS A 8 -7.62 -1.25 11.34
C LYS A 8 -7.71 -2.24 10.19
N ILE A 9 -7.54 -3.51 10.51
CA ILE A 9 -7.81 -4.61 9.58
C ILE A 9 -9.25 -5.06 9.83
N LEU A 10 -10.04 -5.15 8.78
CA LEU A 10 -11.44 -5.55 8.86
C LEU A 10 -11.64 -6.92 8.19
N LYS A 11 -12.76 -7.58 8.50
CA LYS A 11 -13.08 -8.87 7.88
C LYS A 11 -13.16 -8.77 6.36
N LYS A 12 -13.68 -7.67 5.84
CA LYS A 12 -13.78 -7.47 4.38
C LYS A 12 -12.41 -7.42 3.70
N ASP A 13 -11.33 -7.18 4.44
CA ASP A 13 -9.98 -7.16 3.90
C ASP A 13 -9.48 -8.56 3.51
N ALA A 14 -10.17 -9.62 3.90
CA ALA A 14 -9.86 -10.96 3.41
C ALA A 14 -10.06 -11.05 1.89
N ARG A 15 -10.88 -10.16 1.34
CA ARG A 15 -11.08 -10.04 -0.10
C ARG A 15 -10.19 -8.93 -0.62
N ALA A 16 -8.94 -9.25 -0.88
CA ALA A 16 -7.91 -8.28 -1.22
C ALA A 16 -7.22 -8.62 -2.54
N ILE A 17 -6.77 -7.59 -3.23
CA ILE A 17 -5.96 -7.72 -4.44
C ILE A 17 -4.69 -6.90 -4.28
N ALA A 18 -3.54 -7.52 -4.51
CA ALA A 18 -2.27 -6.84 -4.51
C ALA A 18 -2.06 -6.14 -5.85
N VAL A 19 -1.75 -4.86 -5.81
CA VAL A 19 -1.45 -4.05 -7.00
C VAL A 19 -0.06 -3.49 -6.82
N VAL A 20 0.90 -4.03 -7.53
CA VAL A 20 2.29 -3.61 -7.46
C VAL A 20 2.83 -3.41 -8.87
N GLY A 21 3.86 -2.60 -9.00
CA GLY A 21 4.45 -2.37 -10.30
C GLY A 21 5.69 -1.51 -10.26
N SER A 22 6.06 -0.98 -11.41
CA SER A 22 7.29 -0.23 -11.57
C SER A 22 7.30 1.07 -10.79
N ARG A 23 8.45 1.42 -10.25
CA ARG A 23 8.71 2.73 -9.64
C ARG A 23 8.82 3.80 -10.71
N LEU A 24 9.20 3.41 -11.94
CA LEU A 24 9.25 4.29 -13.11
C LEU A 24 8.00 4.02 -13.94
N MET A 25 6.95 4.73 -13.58
CA MET A 25 5.63 4.51 -14.18
C MET A 25 5.50 5.30 -15.48
N THR A 26 4.98 4.63 -16.52
CA THR A 26 4.63 5.30 -17.76
C THR A 26 3.23 5.92 -17.64
N PRO A 27 2.88 6.92 -18.49
CA PRO A 27 1.52 7.45 -18.53
C PRO A 27 0.47 6.37 -18.76
N ARG A 28 0.75 5.41 -19.63
CA ARG A 28 -0.15 4.29 -19.89
C ARG A 28 -0.31 3.41 -18.66
N GLY A 29 0.78 3.13 -17.94
CA GLY A 29 0.74 2.35 -16.71
C GLY A 29 -0.11 3.03 -15.66
N GLU A 30 -0.01 4.35 -15.54
CA GLU A 30 -0.85 5.12 -14.61
C GLU A 30 -2.33 5.00 -14.96
N ILE A 31 -2.68 5.17 -16.22
CA ILE A 31 -4.08 5.09 -16.69
C ILE A 31 -4.66 3.71 -16.40
N LEU A 32 -3.90 2.64 -16.74
CA LEU A 32 -4.34 1.28 -16.52
C LEU A 32 -4.51 0.96 -15.04
N THR A 33 -3.59 1.41 -14.20
CA THR A 33 -3.65 1.19 -12.76
C THR A 33 -4.93 1.83 -12.18
N LYS A 34 -5.19 3.08 -12.55
CA LYS A 34 -6.40 3.79 -12.10
C LYS A 34 -7.66 3.04 -12.52
N LYS A 35 -7.70 2.55 -13.75
CA LYS A 35 -8.85 1.83 -14.28
C LYS A 35 -9.10 0.53 -13.51
N PHE A 36 -8.07 -0.28 -13.32
CA PHE A 36 -8.21 -1.56 -12.62
C PHE A 36 -8.55 -1.39 -11.15
N VAL A 37 -7.87 -0.46 -10.46
CA VAL A 37 -8.16 -0.21 -9.05
C VAL A 37 -9.60 0.25 -8.85
N LYS A 38 -10.07 1.15 -9.72
CA LYS A 38 -11.45 1.62 -9.68
C LYS A 38 -12.43 0.45 -9.79
N GLU A 39 -12.19 -0.47 -10.72
CA GLU A 39 -13.03 -1.65 -10.88
C GLU A 39 -12.99 -2.58 -9.67
N PHE A 40 -11.81 -2.80 -9.09
CA PHE A 40 -11.66 -3.64 -7.91
C PHE A 40 -12.39 -3.04 -6.71
N VAL A 41 -12.28 -1.72 -6.51
CA VAL A 41 -12.99 -1.05 -5.42
C VAL A 41 -14.50 -1.18 -5.59
N LYS A 42 -15.01 -1.04 -6.80
CA LYS A 42 -16.45 -1.24 -7.08
C LYS A 42 -16.94 -2.63 -6.71
N LYS A 43 -16.06 -3.62 -6.80
CA LYS A 43 -16.37 -5.01 -6.46
C LYS A 43 -16.03 -5.35 -5.01
N ASP A 44 -15.82 -4.35 -4.18
CA ASP A 44 -15.51 -4.48 -2.74
C ASP A 44 -14.19 -5.20 -2.43
N TYR A 45 -13.21 -5.11 -3.33
CA TYR A 45 -11.87 -5.57 -3.01
C TYR A 45 -11.09 -4.50 -2.24
N THR A 46 -10.35 -4.94 -1.24
CA THR A 46 -9.36 -4.10 -0.58
C THR A 46 -8.08 -4.10 -1.42
N ILE A 47 -7.52 -2.93 -1.65
CA ILE A 47 -6.29 -2.80 -2.44
C ILE A 47 -5.09 -2.91 -1.51
N VAL A 48 -4.19 -3.84 -1.80
CA VAL A 48 -2.94 -4.02 -1.04
C VAL A 48 -1.78 -3.63 -1.95
N SER A 49 -0.92 -2.77 -1.46
CA SER A 49 0.27 -2.35 -2.21
C SER A 49 1.37 -1.97 -1.22
N GLY A 50 2.53 -1.56 -1.73
CA GLY A 50 3.72 -1.39 -0.89
C GLY A 50 4.15 0.04 -0.65
N LEU A 51 3.35 1.02 -1.02
CA LEU A 51 3.64 2.44 -0.82
C LEU A 51 4.90 2.92 -1.59
N ALA A 52 5.41 2.15 -2.54
CA ALA A 52 6.55 2.55 -3.36
C ALA A 52 6.15 3.65 -4.34
N ARG A 53 7.14 4.31 -4.91
CA ARG A 53 6.90 5.28 -5.99
C ARG A 53 6.24 4.60 -7.17
N GLY A 54 5.58 5.38 -8.02
CA GLY A 54 4.99 4.89 -9.25
C GLY A 54 3.67 4.17 -9.04
N ILE A 55 3.58 2.95 -9.53
CA ILE A 55 2.32 2.19 -9.55
C ILE A 55 1.72 2.00 -8.15
N ASP A 56 2.54 1.67 -7.15
CA ASP A 56 2.06 1.49 -5.78
C ASP A 56 1.36 2.75 -5.27
N THR A 57 1.98 3.91 -5.48
CA THR A 57 1.42 5.21 -5.06
C THR A 57 0.08 5.45 -5.73
N VAL A 58 0.00 5.24 -7.05
CA VAL A 58 -1.25 5.46 -7.80
C VAL A 58 -2.34 4.50 -7.34
N ALA A 59 -1.99 3.26 -7.03
CA ALA A 59 -2.95 2.28 -6.55
C ALA A 59 -3.59 2.72 -5.23
N HIS A 60 -2.78 3.16 -4.25
CA HIS A 60 -3.29 3.66 -2.97
C HIS A 60 -4.14 4.91 -3.15
N GLN A 61 -3.63 5.88 -3.93
CA GLN A 61 -4.35 7.14 -4.16
C GLN A 61 -5.71 6.90 -4.81
N THR A 62 -5.76 6.02 -5.80
CA THR A 62 -7.00 5.72 -6.50
C THR A 62 -8.00 5.02 -5.58
N ALA A 63 -7.54 4.05 -4.79
CA ALA A 63 -8.42 3.39 -3.83
C ALA A 63 -9.05 4.38 -2.85
N LEU A 64 -8.27 5.31 -2.32
CA LEU A 64 -8.76 6.33 -1.40
C LEU A 64 -9.75 7.27 -2.09
N ARG A 65 -9.45 7.69 -3.30
CA ARG A 65 -10.32 8.59 -4.08
C ARG A 65 -11.67 7.95 -4.37
N GLU A 66 -11.69 6.65 -4.63
CA GLU A 66 -12.91 5.91 -4.92
C GLU A 66 -13.66 5.47 -3.66
N GLY A 67 -13.21 5.89 -2.49
CA GLY A 67 -13.86 5.55 -1.22
C GLY A 67 -13.63 4.12 -0.75
N GLY A 68 -12.62 3.45 -1.30
CA GLY A 68 -12.29 2.07 -0.95
C GLY A 68 -11.30 1.96 0.18
N ARG A 69 -11.02 0.71 0.58
CA ARG A 69 -10.01 0.43 1.57
C ARG A 69 -8.69 0.07 0.90
N THR A 70 -7.59 0.52 1.49
CA THR A 70 -6.27 0.16 1.02
C THR A 70 -5.35 -0.14 2.19
N ILE A 71 -4.48 -1.13 2.00
CA ILE A 71 -3.50 -1.55 3.00
C ILE A 71 -2.12 -1.44 2.38
N ALA A 72 -1.22 -0.74 3.07
CA ALA A 72 0.16 -0.64 2.64
C ALA A 72 1.04 -1.57 3.47
N VAL A 73 1.81 -2.43 2.80
CA VAL A 73 2.77 -3.32 3.45
C VAL A 73 4.15 -2.72 3.29
N LEU A 74 4.75 -2.33 4.41
CA LEU A 74 5.99 -1.56 4.42
C LEU A 74 7.23 -2.44 4.49
N GLY A 75 8.33 -1.96 3.91
CA GLY A 75 9.65 -2.57 4.06
C GLY A 75 10.50 -1.92 5.15
N SER A 76 9.85 -1.18 6.03
CA SER A 76 10.46 -0.47 7.18
C SER A 76 9.51 -0.53 8.36
N GLY A 77 9.94 -0.07 9.53
CA GLY A 77 9.04 0.07 10.67
C GLY A 77 7.95 1.10 10.37
N LEU A 78 6.84 1.02 11.09
CA LEU A 78 5.68 1.91 10.88
C LEU A 78 6.02 3.39 11.14
N ASP A 79 7.05 3.67 11.91
CA ASP A 79 7.50 5.03 12.23
C ASP A 79 8.39 5.64 11.16
N ILE A 80 8.80 4.87 10.16
CA ILE A 80 9.69 5.34 9.09
C ILE A 80 8.98 5.13 7.76
N ILE A 81 8.51 6.21 7.15
CA ILE A 81 7.81 6.14 5.86
C ILE A 81 8.81 6.37 4.73
N TYR A 82 8.87 5.41 3.82
CA TYR A 82 9.68 5.49 2.62
C TYR A 82 8.87 5.07 1.40
N PRO A 83 8.85 5.81 0.30
CA PRO A 83 9.59 7.06 0.10
C PRO A 83 9.03 8.20 0.97
N PHE A 84 9.87 9.11 1.37
CA PHE A 84 9.53 10.18 2.30
C PHE A 84 8.37 11.06 1.79
N GLU A 85 8.31 11.27 0.48
CA GLU A 85 7.24 12.07 -0.12
C GLU A 85 5.85 11.45 0.03
N ASN A 86 5.76 10.18 0.42
CA ASN A 86 4.49 9.49 0.65
C ASN A 86 4.01 9.54 2.10
N LYS A 87 4.59 10.40 2.93
CA LYS A 87 4.22 10.49 4.33
C LYS A 87 2.75 10.87 4.53
N VAL A 88 2.27 11.88 3.81
CA VAL A 88 0.87 12.29 3.89
C VAL A 88 -0.05 11.20 3.38
N LEU A 89 0.32 10.55 2.29
CA LEU A 89 -0.44 9.42 1.76
C LEU A 89 -0.54 8.30 2.80
N ALA A 90 0.56 7.98 3.48
CA ALA A 90 0.56 6.96 4.52
C ALA A 90 -0.41 7.30 5.66
N GLU A 91 -0.46 8.56 6.06
CA GLU A 91 -1.41 9.01 7.09
C GLU A 91 -2.85 8.79 6.64
N GLU A 92 -3.18 9.13 5.40
CA GLU A 92 -4.51 8.90 4.86
C GLU A 92 -4.85 7.41 4.78
N ILE A 93 -3.88 6.58 4.39
CA ILE A 93 -4.07 5.13 4.35
C ILE A 93 -4.41 4.60 5.74
N SER A 94 -3.73 5.07 6.78
CA SER A 94 -3.99 4.59 8.14
C SER A 94 -5.39 4.94 8.64
N LYS A 95 -6.01 6.00 8.10
CA LYS A 95 -7.37 6.41 8.47
C LYS A 95 -8.45 5.62 7.73
N HIS A 96 -8.16 5.14 6.54
CA HIS A 96 -9.14 4.46 5.66
C HIS A 96 -8.74 3.04 5.33
N GLY A 97 -7.83 2.48 6.09
CA GLY A 97 -7.30 1.13 5.89
C GLY A 97 -6.27 0.85 6.97
N ALA A 98 -5.08 0.43 6.55
CA ALA A 98 -4.01 0.13 7.49
C ALA A 98 -2.63 0.21 6.85
N LEU A 99 -1.64 0.57 7.66
CA LEU A 99 -0.24 0.34 7.38
C LEU A 99 0.16 -0.93 8.13
N VAL A 100 0.85 -1.82 7.46
CA VAL A 100 1.27 -3.11 8.04
C VAL A 100 2.77 -3.28 7.80
N SER A 101 3.48 -3.72 8.81
CA SER A 101 4.90 -3.98 8.69
C SER A 101 5.30 -5.24 9.46
N PRO A 102 6.14 -6.11 8.86
CA PRO A 102 6.73 -7.23 9.58
C PRO A 102 7.91 -6.80 10.47
N TYR A 103 8.28 -5.51 10.45
CA TYR A 103 9.46 -5.01 11.14
C TYR A 103 9.09 -4.10 12.32
N PRO A 104 9.87 -4.13 13.43
CA PRO A 104 9.62 -3.23 14.55
C PRO A 104 9.96 -1.77 14.19
N ASN A 105 9.44 -0.85 15.00
CA ASN A 105 9.76 0.56 14.86
C ASN A 105 11.28 0.76 14.90
N GLY A 106 11.76 1.72 14.11
CA GLY A 106 13.19 2.00 13.98
C GLY A 106 13.87 1.22 12.87
N THR A 107 13.20 0.26 12.24
CA THR A 107 13.78 -0.50 11.13
C THR A 107 13.81 0.36 9.88
N LYS A 108 15.02 0.57 9.35
CA LYS A 108 15.23 1.39 8.15
C LYS A 108 14.81 0.64 6.89
N PRO A 109 14.43 1.37 5.83
CA PRO A 109 14.00 0.77 4.56
C PRO A 109 15.20 0.29 3.73
N LEU A 110 15.71 -0.89 4.04
CA LEU A 110 16.82 -1.49 3.29
C LEU A 110 16.27 -2.31 2.12
N PRO A 111 17.02 -2.39 0.99
CA PRO A 111 16.57 -3.16 -0.18
C PRO A 111 16.15 -4.59 0.15
N LYS A 112 16.87 -5.27 1.04
CA LYS A 112 16.52 -6.63 1.46
C LYS A 112 15.15 -6.71 2.12
N ASN A 113 14.72 -5.64 2.82
CA ASN A 113 13.43 -5.62 3.48
C ASN A 113 12.29 -5.54 2.47
N PHE A 114 12.50 -4.83 1.36
CA PHE A 114 11.50 -4.75 0.29
C PHE A 114 11.33 -6.10 -0.40
N LEU A 115 12.41 -6.85 -0.59
CA LEU A 115 12.32 -8.19 -1.15
C LEU A 115 11.55 -9.13 -0.20
N ALA A 116 11.85 -9.09 1.09
CA ALA A 116 11.14 -9.88 2.08
C ALA A 116 9.65 -9.52 2.15
N ARG A 117 9.35 -8.21 2.13
CA ARG A 117 7.97 -7.72 2.13
C ARG A 117 7.18 -8.27 0.93
N ASN A 118 7.79 -8.28 -0.25
CA ASN A 118 7.11 -8.74 -1.46
C ASN A 118 6.74 -10.23 -1.42
N ARG A 119 7.30 -11.00 -0.50
CA ARG A 119 6.95 -12.40 -0.30
C ARG A 119 5.81 -12.58 0.69
N GLU A 120 5.49 -11.52 1.42
CA GLU A 120 4.41 -11.55 2.40
C GLU A 120 3.06 -11.29 1.74
#